data_58a373bb842c64a8dad2d76f374bb85c
#
_entry.id   58a373bb842c64a8dad2d76f374bb85c
#
_cell.length_a   1.000
_cell.length_b   1.000
_cell.length_c   1.000
_cell.angle_alpha   90.00
_cell.angle_beta   90.00
_cell.angle_gamma   90.00
#
_symmetry.space_group_name_H-M   'P 1'
#
loop_
_entity.id
_entity.type
_entity.pdbx_description
1 polymer ?
#
loop_
_entity_poly.entity_id
_entity_poly.type
_entity_poly.pdbx_seq_one_letter_code
_entity_poly.pdbx_strand_id
1 'polypeptide(L)'
;MGCGSSSAVGDSAESPPLKEKDLVARLSVVLEPPTDDVSSFNSSTEPLSVNPHEQLGGHQDLQFMCGTDVPLEWLHQRLIEKFKVPDEPEPQWIAERLNAITYSDTDKAAVIRVTLGWDNPGRLPHTVVLKIPVKNSDETSSDFKTRWIYRMFKRECNTYEWLIKNKKIAVPRVFVIKKQASDSCGSVLVMEDLGEKYSPADYKRGMKVEAVQDLLKTLALIHAQSMKDSEWTTMIAGLSPLVYQEMSESIEHTLEVLLDSKEIDIAHRDNLKQYISTDYLSNTVADACKELGNESVLVHGSPLAVNVFMGANNKVGAVTDWAFAHPGCFAEDVAKAICWNLSPQDRHSHLTRLLENYHYNFARYHGSAECKLTLENIKLSYQRFVPMATVCLLPHLAQLLDRPDSDVVLVRDRTKALIEDTCVMFLSDDSECTESTQE
;
A
#
# COMPACT_ATOMS: atom_id res chain seq x y z
N MET A 1 -57.63 1.09 -57.87
CA MET A 1 -56.58 0.05 -57.88
C MET A 1 -55.33 0.71 -57.21
N GLY A 2 -54.98 0.37 -56.01
CA GLY A 2 -53.83 0.92 -55.29
C GLY A 2 -53.76 0.30 -53.94
N CYS A 3 -52.86 -0.65 -53.75
CA CYS A 3 -52.66 -1.33 -52.52
C CYS A 3 -51.80 -0.43 -51.56
N GLY A 4 -52.33 -0.15 -50.39
CA GLY A 4 -51.59 0.47 -49.28
C GLY A 4 -50.91 -0.60 -48.43
N SER A 5 -49.65 -0.44 -48.18
CA SER A 5 -48.92 -1.17 -47.15
C SER A 5 -48.69 -0.28 -45.95
N SER A 6 -49.30 -0.64 -44.83
CA SER A 6 -49.14 -0.05 -43.53
C SER A 6 -47.90 -0.65 -42.84
N SER A 7 -46.90 0.16 -42.56
CA SER A 7 -45.78 -0.18 -41.68
C SER A 7 -46.07 0.34 -40.27
N ALA A 8 -46.19 -0.58 -39.34
CA ALA A 8 -46.33 -0.27 -37.94
C ALA A 8 -44.97 0.24 -37.37
N VAL A 9 -44.99 1.44 -36.86
CA VAL A 9 -43.88 2.00 -36.05
C VAL A 9 -44.05 1.48 -34.62
N GLY A 10 -43.07 0.70 -34.18
CA GLY A 10 -43.06 0.24 -32.79
C GLY A 10 -42.54 1.36 -31.88
N ASP A 11 -43.35 1.70 -30.90
CA ASP A 11 -42.97 2.57 -29.80
C ASP A 11 -41.82 1.93 -28.99
N SER A 12 -40.66 2.53 -29.08
CA SER A 12 -39.57 2.28 -28.13
C SER A 12 -39.82 3.09 -26.88
N ALA A 13 -40.26 2.43 -25.83
CA ALA A 13 -40.40 3.05 -24.50
C ALA A 13 -39.03 3.46 -23.97
N GLU A 14 -38.80 4.75 -23.84
CA GLU A 14 -37.66 5.32 -23.13
C GLU A 14 -37.68 4.87 -21.67
N SER A 15 -36.57 4.30 -21.21
CA SER A 15 -36.37 3.95 -19.81
C SER A 15 -35.99 5.22 -19.03
N PRO A 16 -36.58 5.48 -17.87
CA PRO A 16 -36.25 6.68 -17.09
C PRO A 16 -34.80 6.60 -16.52
N PRO A 17 -34.16 7.73 -16.25
CA PRO A 17 -32.80 7.78 -15.73
C PRO A 17 -32.69 7.05 -14.40
N LEU A 18 -31.66 6.23 -14.25
CA LEU A 18 -31.38 5.38 -13.10
C LEU A 18 -31.00 6.26 -11.90
N LYS A 19 -31.71 6.12 -10.81
CA LYS A 19 -31.39 6.77 -9.53
C LYS A 19 -30.18 6.06 -8.91
N GLU A 20 -29.36 6.81 -8.18
CA GLU A 20 -28.14 6.40 -7.46
C GLU A 20 -28.23 5.03 -6.73
N LYS A 21 -29.42 4.64 -6.28
CA LYS A 21 -29.70 3.32 -5.68
C LYS A 21 -29.59 2.15 -6.66
N ASP A 22 -29.76 2.36 -7.94
CA ASP A 22 -29.76 1.32 -8.95
C ASP A 22 -28.36 0.96 -9.44
N LEU A 23 -27.39 1.88 -9.30
CA LEU A 23 -25.98 1.62 -9.62
C LEU A 23 -25.34 0.67 -8.58
N VAL A 24 -25.62 0.89 -7.31
CA VAL A 24 -25.18 0.02 -6.21
C VAL A 24 -25.85 -1.35 -6.31
N ALA A 25 -27.11 -1.40 -6.72
CA ALA A 25 -27.86 -2.66 -6.89
C ALA A 25 -27.38 -3.49 -8.11
N ARG A 26 -26.91 -2.86 -9.20
CA ARG A 26 -26.42 -3.58 -10.39
C ARG A 26 -25.04 -4.20 -10.17
N LEU A 27 -24.19 -3.62 -9.34
CA LEU A 27 -22.92 -4.23 -8.92
C LEU A 27 -23.15 -5.46 -8.02
N SER A 28 -24.34 -5.63 -7.46
CA SER A 28 -24.71 -6.74 -6.57
C SER A 28 -25.34 -7.96 -7.27
N VAL A 29 -25.65 -7.89 -8.58
CA VAL A 29 -26.56 -8.89 -9.24
C VAL A 29 -25.81 -9.92 -10.10
N VAL A 30 -24.49 -9.90 -10.22
CA VAL A 30 -23.77 -10.75 -11.20
C VAL A 30 -23.05 -11.96 -10.62
N LEU A 31 -23.32 -12.43 -9.42
CA LEU A 31 -22.74 -13.70 -8.97
C LEU A 31 -23.73 -14.50 -8.11
N GLU A 32 -24.35 -15.53 -8.70
CA GLU A 32 -24.89 -16.64 -7.91
C GLU A 32 -23.72 -17.47 -7.38
N PRO A 33 -23.71 -17.84 -6.09
CA PRO A 33 -22.65 -18.64 -5.51
C PRO A 33 -22.74 -20.10 -6.00
N PRO A 34 -21.62 -20.78 -6.24
CA PRO A 34 -21.59 -22.22 -6.42
C PRO A 34 -21.99 -22.91 -5.11
N THR A 35 -22.83 -23.93 -5.22
CA THR A 35 -23.32 -24.78 -4.12
C THR A 35 -22.17 -25.51 -3.43
N ASP A 36 -22.07 -25.32 -2.12
CA ASP A 36 -21.12 -26.00 -1.24
C ASP A 36 -21.38 -27.51 -1.17
N ASP A 37 -20.38 -28.27 -1.58
CA ASP A 37 -20.21 -29.66 -1.13
C ASP A 37 -19.05 -29.71 -0.13
N VAL A 38 -19.40 -29.79 1.15
CA VAL A 38 -18.46 -29.89 2.26
C VAL A 38 -18.03 -31.33 2.42
N SER A 39 -16.85 -31.69 1.96
CA SER A 39 -16.16 -32.89 2.40
C SER A 39 -14.88 -32.54 3.14
N SER A 40 -14.86 -32.94 4.38
CA SER A 40 -13.82 -32.84 5.40
C SER A 40 -12.43 -33.24 4.88
N PHE A 41 -11.46 -32.35 4.94
CA PHE A 41 -10.04 -32.72 4.92
C PHE A 41 -9.34 -32.27 6.22
N ASN A 42 -8.90 -33.26 6.98
CA ASN A 42 -7.97 -33.12 8.09
C ASN A 42 -6.60 -32.65 7.55
N SER A 43 -6.18 -31.47 7.92
CA SER A 43 -4.81 -31.01 7.67
C SER A 43 -3.96 -31.17 8.92
N SER A 44 -3.12 -32.19 8.92
CA SER A 44 -1.93 -32.24 9.76
C SER A 44 -0.86 -31.34 9.15
N THR A 45 -0.67 -30.17 9.72
CA THR A 45 0.47 -29.29 9.40
C THR A 45 1.67 -29.73 10.21
N GLU A 46 2.60 -30.44 9.58
CA GLU A 46 3.97 -30.53 10.08
C GLU A 46 4.69 -29.18 9.81
N PRO A 47 5.47 -28.66 10.76
CA PRO A 47 6.25 -27.44 10.54
C PRO A 47 7.42 -27.78 9.61
N LEU A 48 7.57 -27.01 8.53
CA LEU A 48 8.74 -27.01 7.68
C LEU A 48 9.99 -26.75 8.54
N SER A 49 10.78 -27.78 8.72
CA SER A 49 12.10 -27.70 9.35
C SER A 49 13.00 -26.83 8.48
N VAL A 50 13.26 -25.62 8.92
CA VAL A 50 14.35 -24.79 8.41
C VAL A 50 15.65 -25.44 8.87
N ASN A 51 16.51 -25.79 7.94
CA ASN A 51 17.84 -26.35 8.20
C ASN A 51 18.65 -25.36 9.08
N PRO A 52 19.14 -25.79 10.27
CA PRO A 52 19.89 -24.88 11.15
C PRO A 52 21.39 -24.81 10.85
N HIS A 53 21.84 -25.09 9.64
CA HIS A 53 23.27 -25.16 9.30
C HIS A 53 23.66 -24.25 8.13
N GLU A 54 23.47 -22.94 8.29
CA GLU A 54 24.39 -21.95 7.73
C GLU A 54 24.94 -21.12 8.90
N GLN A 55 25.68 -21.78 9.75
CA GLN A 55 26.58 -21.16 10.71
C GLN A 55 28.03 -21.34 10.25
N LEU A 56 28.79 -20.24 10.40
CA LEU A 56 30.24 -20.18 10.41
C LEU A 56 30.94 -19.83 9.09
N GLY A 57 30.81 -18.57 8.69
CA GLY A 57 31.86 -17.83 8.03
C GLY A 57 32.74 -17.15 9.08
N GLY A 58 34.02 -16.99 8.84
CA GLY A 58 35.05 -16.66 9.81
C GLY A 58 34.88 -15.32 10.55
N HIS A 59 35.70 -15.14 11.59
CA HIS A 59 35.71 -14.04 12.57
C HIS A 59 35.69 -12.58 12.03
N GLN A 60 35.81 -12.34 10.73
CA GLN A 60 35.71 -11.01 10.11
C GLN A 60 34.29 -10.64 9.67
N ASP A 61 33.41 -11.62 9.41
CA ASP A 61 32.01 -11.35 9.03
C ASP A 61 31.07 -11.05 10.20
N LEU A 62 31.50 -11.34 11.42
CA LEU A 62 30.75 -11.07 12.67
C LEU A 62 30.65 -9.58 13.02
N GLN A 63 31.43 -8.73 12.38
CA GLN A 63 31.46 -7.29 12.68
C GLN A 63 30.29 -6.53 12.01
N PHE A 64 29.78 -7.02 10.89
CA PHE A 64 28.71 -6.40 10.10
C PHE A 64 27.47 -7.28 10.05
N MET A 65 26.31 -6.72 10.32
CA MET A 65 25.06 -7.47 10.40
C MET A 65 24.61 -7.97 9.01
N CYS A 66 24.55 -9.29 8.85
CA CYS A 66 24.05 -9.94 7.61
C CYS A 66 24.72 -9.42 6.31
N GLY A 67 26.03 -9.11 6.34
CA GLY A 67 26.77 -8.61 5.17
C GLY A 67 26.44 -7.17 4.76
N THR A 68 25.80 -6.39 5.63
CA THR A 68 25.56 -4.96 5.42
C THR A 68 26.77 -4.13 5.87
N ASP A 69 26.70 -2.82 5.72
CA ASP A 69 27.68 -1.85 6.19
C ASP A 69 27.33 -1.22 7.55
N VAL A 70 26.47 -1.89 8.33
CA VAL A 70 26.07 -1.46 9.69
C VAL A 70 26.73 -2.36 10.75
N PRO A 71 27.73 -1.85 11.50
CA PRO A 71 28.38 -2.61 12.56
C PRO A 71 27.51 -2.77 13.79
N LEU A 72 27.66 -3.89 14.51
CA LEU A 72 27.00 -4.10 15.79
C LEU A 72 27.42 -3.06 16.83
N GLU A 73 28.72 -2.77 16.94
CA GLU A 73 29.25 -1.77 17.87
C GLU A 73 28.55 -0.41 17.70
N TRP A 74 28.32 0.01 16.44
CA TRP A 74 27.57 1.24 16.17
C TRP A 74 26.13 1.15 16.68
N LEU A 75 25.43 0.04 16.43
CA LEU A 75 24.06 -0.17 16.90
C LEU A 75 24.00 -0.13 18.43
N HIS A 76 24.91 -0.86 19.10
CA HIS A 76 25.04 -0.85 20.55
C HIS A 76 25.18 0.57 21.11
N GLN A 77 26.16 1.34 20.62
CA GLN A 77 26.38 2.72 21.04
C GLN A 77 25.13 3.59 20.88
N ARG A 78 24.42 3.48 19.73
CA ARG A 78 23.21 4.27 19.50
C ARG A 78 22.05 3.88 20.44
N LEU A 79 21.91 2.59 20.76
CA LEU A 79 20.85 2.13 21.66
C LEU A 79 21.14 2.57 23.11
N ILE A 80 22.36 2.37 23.62
CA ILE A 80 22.68 2.81 24.99
C ILE A 80 22.56 4.32 25.17
N GLU A 81 22.96 5.13 24.18
CA GLU A 81 22.73 6.58 24.16
C GLU A 81 21.24 6.92 24.18
N LYS A 82 20.44 6.29 23.30
CA LYS A 82 19.00 6.52 23.19
C LYS A 82 18.26 6.22 24.48
N PHE A 83 18.62 5.13 25.14
CA PHE A 83 17.96 4.67 26.36
C PHE A 83 18.63 5.18 27.64
N LYS A 84 19.77 5.88 27.51
CA LYS A 84 20.53 6.48 28.61
C LYS A 84 21.03 5.44 29.62
N VAL A 85 21.67 4.38 29.11
CA VAL A 85 22.28 3.28 29.90
C VAL A 85 23.76 3.10 29.50
N PRO A 86 24.64 4.07 29.77
CA PRO A 86 25.99 4.12 29.21
C PRO A 86 26.91 2.99 29.67
N ASP A 87 26.61 2.37 30.81
CA ASP A 87 27.46 1.33 31.41
C ASP A 87 27.07 -0.10 31.00
N GLU A 88 26.08 -0.24 30.10
CA GLU A 88 25.66 -1.57 29.61
C GLU A 88 26.71 -2.11 28.62
N PRO A 89 27.26 -3.32 28.87
CA PRO A 89 28.23 -3.91 27.98
C PRO A 89 27.60 -4.31 26.63
N GLU A 90 28.45 -4.61 25.65
CA GLU A 90 28.00 -5.08 24.36
C GLU A 90 27.21 -6.40 24.52
N PRO A 91 25.97 -6.47 23.96
CA PRO A 91 25.11 -7.63 24.15
C PRO A 91 25.59 -8.82 23.32
N GLN A 92 25.22 -10.02 23.74
CA GLN A 92 25.16 -11.14 22.81
C GLN A 92 24.08 -10.85 21.79
N TRP A 93 24.28 -11.24 20.52
CA TRP A 93 23.34 -10.91 19.47
C TRP A 93 23.20 -12.00 18.41
N ILE A 94 21.99 -12.02 17.82
CA ILE A 94 21.67 -12.83 16.63
C ILE A 94 20.99 -11.89 15.64
N ALA A 95 21.48 -11.86 14.41
CA ALA A 95 20.86 -11.12 13.32
C ALA A 95 20.33 -12.08 12.26
N GLU A 96 19.11 -11.86 11.83
CA GLU A 96 18.48 -12.60 10.76
C GLU A 96 17.90 -11.65 9.71
N ARG A 97 18.14 -11.95 8.43
CA ARG A 97 17.51 -11.21 7.35
C ARG A 97 16.06 -11.66 7.23
N LEU A 98 15.13 -10.73 7.40
CA LEU A 98 13.72 -11.00 7.19
C LEU A 98 13.47 -11.06 5.67
N ASN A 99 12.85 -12.15 5.21
CA ASN A 99 12.40 -12.23 3.84
C ASN A 99 11.35 -11.14 3.61
N ALA A 100 11.60 -10.29 2.62
CA ALA A 100 10.62 -9.30 2.22
C ALA A 100 9.34 -10.04 1.80
N ILE A 101 8.27 -9.82 2.54
CA ILE A 101 6.93 -10.27 2.15
C ILE A 101 6.45 -9.39 0.99
N THR A 102 7.01 -8.21 0.86
CA THR A 102 6.74 -7.26 -0.20
C THR A 102 7.49 -7.60 -1.47
N TYR A 103 6.79 -7.56 -2.54
CA TYR A 103 7.12 -8.03 -3.86
C TYR A 103 8.21 -7.26 -4.59
N SER A 104 8.61 -6.11 -4.11
CA SER A 104 9.44 -5.26 -4.94
C SER A 104 10.89 -5.14 -4.51
N ASP A 105 11.31 -5.69 -3.34
CA ASP A 105 12.40 -4.97 -2.72
C ASP A 105 13.51 -5.75 -2.01
N THR A 106 13.71 -7.03 -2.32
CA THR A 106 14.96 -7.70 -1.91
C THR A 106 16.20 -6.97 -2.42
N ASP A 107 16.04 -6.21 -3.51
CA ASP A 107 17.12 -5.48 -4.16
C ASP A 107 17.24 -4.01 -3.70
N LYS A 108 16.28 -3.48 -2.95
CA LYS A 108 16.26 -2.06 -2.58
C LYS A 108 16.69 -1.80 -1.14
N ALA A 109 16.30 -2.67 -0.21
CA ALA A 109 16.70 -2.57 1.19
C ALA A 109 16.80 -3.96 1.84
N ALA A 110 17.74 -4.10 2.77
CA ALA A 110 17.77 -5.22 3.69
C ALA A 110 16.91 -4.88 4.91
N VAL A 111 16.02 -5.79 5.29
CA VAL A 111 15.30 -5.72 6.57
C VAL A 111 15.88 -6.81 7.47
N ILE A 112 16.44 -6.41 8.59
CA ILE A 112 17.17 -7.30 9.49
C ILE A 112 16.56 -7.20 10.88
N ARG A 113 16.19 -8.34 11.45
CA ARG A 113 15.87 -8.45 12.88
C ARG A 113 17.15 -8.71 13.65
N VAL A 114 17.39 -7.99 14.72
CA VAL A 114 18.50 -8.21 15.65
C VAL A 114 17.93 -8.50 17.03
N THR A 115 18.22 -9.69 17.53
CA THR A 115 17.93 -10.09 18.91
C THR A 115 19.16 -9.77 19.76
N LEU A 116 18.95 -9.11 20.90
CA LEU A 116 19.98 -8.54 21.77
C LEU A 116 19.85 -9.13 23.17
N GLY A 117 20.85 -9.90 23.60
CA GLY A 117 20.96 -10.46 24.94
C GLY A 117 21.76 -9.54 25.85
N TRP A 118 21.11 -8.57 26.45
CA TRP A 118 21.71 -7.63 27.42
C TRP A 118 21.96 -8.29 28.74
N ASP A 119 23.04 -7.92 29.42
CA ASP A 119 23.30 -8.36 30.80
C ASP A 119 22.32 -7.73 31.79
N ASN A 120 22.02 -6.43 31.60
CA ASN A 120 21.07 -5.66 32.39
C ASN A 120 20.06 -4.93 31.51
N PRO A 121 19.07 -5.63 30.95
CA PRO A 121 18.22 -5.09 29.85
C PRO A 121 17.46 -3.81 30.24
N GLY A 122 17.01 -3.67 31.50
CA GLY A 122 16.32 -2.48 31.98
C GLY A 122 15.22 -1.98 31.00
N ARG A 123 15.50 -0.88 30.28
CA ARG A 123 14.62 -0.28 29.27
C ARG A 123 15.05 -0.60 27.83
N LEU A 124 16.16 -1.30 27.66
CA LEU A 124 16.67 -1.64 26.34
C LEU A 124 15.74 -2.63 25.61
N PRO A 125 15.60 -2.52 24.29
CA PRO A 125 14.79 -3.45 23.54
C PRO A 125 15.47 -4.82 23.44
N HIS A 126 14.70 -5.89 23.58
CA HIS A 126 15.19 -7.25 23.37
C HIS A 126 15.41 -7.53 21.89
N THR A 127 14.53 -7.01 21.03
CA THR A 127 14.67 -7.10 19.59
C THR A 127 14.50 -5.73 18.94
N VAL A 128 15.19 -5.54 17.82
CA VAL A 128 15.05 -4.36 16.94
C VAL A 128 15.00 -4.81 15.48
N VAL A 129 14.36 -4.00 14.65
CA VAL A 129 14.37 -4.18 13.20
C VAL A 129 15.13 -3.04 12.55
N LEU A 130 16.06 -3.39 11.68
CA LEU A 130 16.84 -2.45 10.89
C LEU A 130 16.35 -2.50 9.43
N LYS A 131 16.08 -1.33 8.84
CA LYS A 131 15.91 -1.19 7.39
C LYS A 131 17.14 -0.47 6.86
N ILE A 132 17.88 -1.12 5.97
CA ILE A 132 19.18 -0.67 5.44
C ILE A 132 19.06 -0.63 3.92
N PRO A 133 19.25 0.54 3.26
CA PRO A 133 19.22 0.59 1.80
C PRO A 133 20.38 -0.23 1.23
N VAL A 134 20.27 -0.60 -0.05
CA VAL A 134 21.33 -1.35 -0.74
C VAL A 134 22.67 -0.61 -0.61
N LYS A 135 23.73 -1.39 -0.39
CA LYS A 135 25.10 -0.87 -0.24
C LYS A 135 25.47 0.04 -1.41
N ASN A 136 26.15 1.15 -1.13
CA ASN A 136 26.54 2.22 -2.04
C ASN A 136 25.37 3.01 -2.64
N SER A 137 24.15 2.90 -2.11
CA SER A 137 23.10 3.81 -2.49
C SER A 137 23.33 5.19 -1.86
N ASP A 138 23.53 6.19 -2.69
CA ASP A 138 23.70 7.59 -2.29
C ASP A 138 23.11 8.55 -3.33
N GLU A 139 23.03 9.84 -2.97
CA GLU A 139 22.47 10.89 -3.84
C GLU A 139 23.38 11.28 -5.01
N THR A 140 24.67 10.95 -4.92
CA THR A 140 25.71 11.31 -5.89
C THR A 140 25.98 10.22 -6.92
N SER A 141 25.41 9.01 -6.71
CA SER A 141 25.57 7.89 -7.64
C SER A 141 25.20 8.28 -9.07
N SER A 142 26.01 7.89 -10.03
CA SER A 142 25.73 8.03 -11.46
C SER A 142 24.57 7.12 -11.90
N ASP A 143 24.38 5.99 -11.20
CA ASP A 143 23.30 5.07 -11.47
C ASP A 143 21.95 5.58 -10.93
N PHE A 144 20.97 5.65 -11.82
CA PHE A 144 19.64 6.14 -11.48
C PHE A 144 18.95 5.29 -10.43
N LYS A 145 18.99 3.95 -10.56
CA LYS A 145 18.35 3.01 -9.64
C LYS A 145 18.89 3.19 -8.21
N THR A 146 20.19 3.33 -8.09
CA THR A 146 20.88 3.54 -6.81
C THR A 146 20.47 4.86 -6.14
N ARG A 147 20.43 5.98 -6.92
CA ARG A 147 19.94 7.28 -6.42
C ARG A 147 18.47 7.20 -6.00
N TRP A 148 17.65 6.50 -6.79
CA TRP A 148 16.23 6.36 -6.51
C TRP A 148 16.00 5.60 -5.19
N ILE A 149 16.68 4.49 -4.99
CA ILE A 149 16.64 3.69 -3.75
C ILE A 149 16.98 4.57 -2.54
N TYR A 150 18.06 5.34 -2.64
CA TYR A 150 18.46 6.25 -1.57
C TYR A 150 17.41 7.34 -1.30
N ARG A 151 16.84 7.94 -2.34
CA ARG A 151 15.79 8.96 -2.20
C ARG A 151 14.53 8.41 -1.53
N MET A 152 14.12 7.20 -1.88
CA MET A 152 12.99 6.53 -1.26
C MET A 152 13.25 6.23 0.21
N PHE A 153 14.44 5.72 0.55
CA PHE A 153 14.86 5.52 1.94
C PHE A 153 14.88 6.84 2.74
N LYS A 154 15.46 7.90 2.18
CA LYS A 154 15.51 9.22 2.81
C LYS A 154 14.11 9.80 3.03
N ARG A 155 13.21 9.60 2.06
CA ARG A 155 11.78 9.98 2.17
C ARG A 155 11.12 9.25 3.33
N GLU A 156 11.28 7.96 3.42
CA GLU A 156 10.75 7.14 4.51
C GLU A 156 11.25 7.63 5.87
N CYS A 157 12.55 7.89 6.00
CA CYS A 157 13.14 8.47 7.21
C CYS A 157 12.52 9.83 7.58
N ASN A 158 12.36 10.72 6.60
CA ASN A 158 11.73 12.03 6.80
C ASN A 158 10.27 11.88 7.25
N THR A 159 9.56 10.93 6.68
CA THR A 159 8.16 10.67 7.03
C THR A 159 8.05 10.16 8.46
N TYR A 160 8.89 9.22 8.87
CA TYR A 160 8.90 8.77 10.27
C TYR A 160 9.26 9.90 11.24
N GLU A 161 10.22 10.79 10.92
CA GLU A 161 10.54 11.93 11.78
C GLU A 161 9.35 12.83 12.07
N TRP A 162 8.45 12.99 11.10
CA TRP A 162 7.22 13.73 11.31
C TRP A 162 6.15 12.90 12.06
N LEU A 163 5.90 11.66 11.63
CA LEU A 163 4.86 10.81 12.19
C LEU A 163 5.02 10.54 13.70
N ILE A 164 6.26 10.28 14.16
CA ILE A 164 6.54 9.95 15.57
C ILE A 164 6.30 11.13 16.53
N LYS A 165 6.14 12.35 16.04
CA LYS A 165 5.78 13.51 16.87
C LYS A 165 4.37 13.36 17.45
N ASN A 166 3.47 12.66 16.73
CA ASN A 166 2.12 12.39 17.19
C ASN A 166 1.98 10.93 17.68
N LYS A 167 2.01 10.75 19.00
CA LYS A 167 1.92 9.43 19.65
C LYS A 167 0.60 8.66 19.38
N LYS A 168 -0.41 9.30 18.78
CA LYS A 168 -1.68 8.64 18.43
C LYS A 168 -1.63 7.95 17.07
N ILE A 169 -0.63 8.26 16.24
CA ILE A 169 -0.44 7.61 14.94
C ILE A 169 0.16 6.23 15.17
N ALA A 170 -0.47 5.23 14.59
CA ALA A 170 -0.04 3.84 14.67
C ALA A 170 1.12 3.58 13.70
N VAL A 171 2.34 3.83 14.16
CA VAL A 171 3.61 3.54 13.46
C VAL A 171 4.59 2.89 14.43
N PRO A 172 5.61 2.16 13.93
CA PRO A 172 6.64 1.60 14.78
C PRO A 172 7.34 2.71 15.61
N ARG A 173 7.76 2.37 16.81
CA ARG A 173 8.69 3.26 17.54
C ARG A 173 10.02 3.28 16.81
N VAL A 174 10.49 4.47 16.47
CA VAL A 174 11.78 4.67 15.84
C VAL A 174 12.82 4.98 16.89
N PHE A 175 13.90 4.20 16.93
CA PHE A 175 14.99 4.37 17.89
C PHE A 175 16.09 5.25 17.31
N VAL A 176 16.52 4.97 16.07
CA VAL A 176 17.61 5.70 15.42
C VAL A 176 17.29 5.91 13.94
N ILE A 177 17.59 7.09 13.42
CA ILE A 177 17.55 7.42 11.99
C ILE A 177 18.92 7.93 11.58
N LYS A 178 19.60 7.23 10.67
CA LYS A 178 20.84 7.64 10.03
C LYS A 178 20.62 7.68 8.52
N LYS A 179 20.37 8.88 7.98
CA LYS A 179 20.01 9.08 6.56
C LYS A 179 21.20 9.00 5.62
N GLN A 180 22.41 9.28 6.10
CA GLN A 180 23.62 9.32 5.28
C GLN A 180 24.63 8.32 5.81
N ALA A 181 25.26 7.59 4.91
CA ALA A 181 26.39 6.76 5.23
C ALA A 181 27.60 7.60 5.67
N SER A 182 28.48 7.00 6.45
CA SER A 182 29.79 7.52 6.82
C SER A 182 30.82 6.39 6.70
N ASP A 183 32.11 6.69 6.82
CA ASP A 183 33.17 5.70 6.74
C ASP A 183 33.01 4.54 7.76
N SER A 184 32.32 4.81 8.89
CA SER A 184 32.16 3.85 9.98
C SER A 184 30.83 3.10 9.97
N CYS A 185 29.80 3.58 9.22
CA CYS A 185 28.47 2.97 9.23
C CYS A 185 27.61 3.47 8.07
N GLY A 186 26.90 2.56 7.42
CA GLY A 186 25.94 2.83 6.38
C GLY A 186 24.70 3.62 6.85
N SER A 187 23.83 3.95 5.91
CA SER A 187 22.51 4.51 6.19
C SER A 187 21.61 3.44 6.80
N VAL A 188 20.88 3.78 7.86
CA VAL A 188 20.02 2.81 8.54
C VAL A 188 18.88 3.48 9.30
N LEU A 189 17.71 2.82 9.31
CA LEU A 189 16.55 3.12 10.13
C LEU A 189 16.37 1.97 11.14
N VAL A 190 16.46 2.28 12.44
CA VAL A 190 16.32 1.31 13.54
C VAL A 190 14.98 1.52 14.24
N MET A 191 14.17 0.47 14.25
CA MET A 191 12.79 0.50 14.76
C MET A 191 12.53 -0.63 15.75
N GLU A 192 11.42 -0.53 16.51
CA GLU A 192 10.92 -1.66 17.29
C GLU A 192 10.56 -2.85 16.39
N ASP A 193 10.76 -4.05 16.89
CA ASP A 193 10.24 -5.25 16.28
C ASP A 193 8.73 -5.35 16.55
N LEU A 194 7.94 -5.17 15.51
CA LEU A 194 6.49 -5.28 15.60
C LEU A 194 6.03 -6.72 15.81
N GLY A 195 6.84 -7.70 15.35
CA GLY A 195 6.51 -9.13 15.43
C GLY A 195 6.33 -9.66 16.84
N GLU A 196 6.83 -8.95 17.87
CA GLU A 196 6.58 -9.29 19.28
C GLU A 196 5.11 -9.06 19.70
N LYS A 197 4.39 -8.16 19.06
CA LYS A 197 3.05 -7.71 19.49
C LYS A 197 1.98 -7.80 18.41
N TYR A 198 2.38 -7.77 17.17
CA TYR A 198 1.51 -7.66 16.01
C TYR A 198 1.91 -8.67 14.95
N SER A 199 0.99 -8.98 14.07
CA SER A 199 1.26 -9.79 12.88
C SER A 199 0.99 -8.97 11.63
N PRO A 200 1.77 -9.10 10.56
CA PRO A 200 1.42 -8.50 9.28
C PRO A 200 0.04 -9.02 8.83
N ALA A 201 -0.75 -8.15 8.24
CA ALA A 201 -2.03 -8.57 7.68
C ALA A 201 -1.80 -9.54 6.51
N ASP A 202 -2.73 -10.47 6.34
CA ASP A 202 -2.65 -11.49 5.29
C ASP A 202 -2.98 -10.87 3.91
N TYR A 203 -1.93 -10.57 3.15
CA TYR A 203 -2.10 -9.98 1.82
C TYR A 203 -2.65 -10.97 0.79
N LYS A 204 -2.46 -12.27 0.99
CA LYS A 204 -2.91 -13.31 0.07
C LYS A 204 -4.42 -13.45 0.14
N ARG A 205 -4.97 -13.59 1.33
CA ARG A 205 -6.42 -13.67 1.57
C ARG A 205 -7.11 -12.30 1.58
N GLY A 206 -6.34 -11.25 1.80
CA GLY A 206 -6.86 -9.91 2.05
C GLY A 206 -7.19 -9.67 3.51
N MET A 207 -7.72 -8.50 3.80
CA MET A 207 -8.09 -8.08 5.14
C MET A 207 -9.60 -8.21 5.35
N LYS A 208 -10.01 -8.41 6.61
CA LYS A 208 -11.43 -8.30 6.98
C LYS A 208 -11.91 -6.85 6.90
N VAL A 209 -13.20 -6.66 6.69
CA VAL A 209 -13.83 -5.32 6.59
C VAL A 209 -13.51 -4.45 7.81
N GLU A 210 -13.55 -5.02 9.02
CA GLU A 210 -13.26 -4.30 10.26
C GLU A 210 -11.78 -3.86 10.34
N ALA A 211 -10.88 -4.65 9.76
CA ALA A 211 -9.46 -4.30 9.69
C ALA A 211 -9.21 -3.16 8.71
N VAL A 212 -9.83 -3.19 7.52
CA VAL A 212 -9.77 -2.07 6.56
C VAL A 212 -10.45 -0.83 7.14
N GLN A 213 -11.56 -0.98 7.86
CA GLN A 213 -12.21 0.14 8.55
C GLN A 213 -11.28 0.81 9.58
N ASP A 214 -10.49 0.04 10.35
CA ASP A 214 -9.54 0.60 11.31
C ASP A 214 -8.29 1.16 10.61
N LEU A 215 -7.88 0.60 9.45
CA LEU A 215 -6.85 1.18 8.58
C LEU A 215 -7.29 2.55 8.05
N LEU A 216 -8.50 2.66 7.49
CA LEU A 216 -9.06 3.92 7.02
C LEU A 216 -9.15 4.97 8.12
N LYS A 217 -9.50 4.57 9.35
CA LYS A 217 -9.48 5.45 10.51
C LYS A 217 -8.06 5.93 10.86
N THR A 218 -7.05 5.06 10.72
CA THR A 218 -5.65 5.43 10.94
C THR A 218 -5.16 6.40 9.87
N LEU A 219 -5.48 6.16 8.60
CA LEU A 219 -5.19 7.07 7.49
C LEU A 219 -5.90 8.41 7.67
N ALA A 220 -7.18 8.41 8.07
CA ALA A 220 -7.93 9.64 8.35
C ALA A 220 -7.26 10.51 9.44
N LEU A 221 -6.68 9.89 10.48
CA LEU A 221 -5.91 10.61 11.49
C LEU A 221 -4.66 11.27 10.89
N ILE A 222 -3.93 10.54 10.06
CA ILE A 222 -2.70 11.03 9.41
C ILE A 222 -3.02 12.17 8.46
N HIS A 223 -4.02 12.00 7.60
CA HIS A 223 -4.47 13.01 6.65
C HIS A 223 -4.95 14.29 7.37
N ALA A 224 -5.79 14.16 8.38
CA ALA A 224 -6.26 15.30 9.16
C ALA A 224 -5.13 16.00 9.93
N GLN A 225 -4.14 15.24 10.42
CA GLN A 225 -2.98 15.82 11.09
C GLN A 225 -2.06 16.56 10.12
N SER A 226 -1.87 16.04 8.91
CA SER A 226 -1.03 16.66 7.88
C SER A 226 -1.59 17.98 7.36
N MET A 227 -2.90 18.20 7.45
CA MET A 227 -3.53 19.49 7.16
C MET A 227 -3.29 20.52 8.27
N LYS A 228 -3.18 20.07 9.52
CA LYS A 228 -2.96 20.96 10.69
C LYS A 228 -1.52 21.38 10.85
N ASP A 229 -0.61 20.51 10.50
CA ASP A 229 0.83 20.70 10.64
C ASP A 229 1.48 20.49 9.29
N SER A 230 1.86 21.57 8.65
CA SER A 230 2.47 21.57 7.31
C SER A 230 4.00 21.37 7.32
N GLU A 231 4.62 21.13 8.47
CA GLU A 231 6.08 20.96 8.55
C GLU A 231 6.59 19.85 7.63
N TRP A 232 5.81 18.78 7.45
CA TRP A 232 6.16 17.67 6.56
C TRP A 232 6.36 18.10 5.10
N THR A 233 5.71 19.16 4.62
CA THR A 233 5.83 19.63 3.22
C THR A 233 7.23 20.12 2.89
N THR A 234 8.01 20.54 3.88
CA THR A 234 9.41 20.95 3.71
C THR A 234 10.36 19.77 3.63
N MET A 235 9.94 18.61 4.12
CA MET A 235 10.78 17.39 4.22
C MET A 235 10.42 16.35 3.16
N ILE A 236 9.16 16.32 2.71
CA ILE A 236 8.61 15.29 1.84
C ILE A 236 8.09 15.97 0.57
N ALA A 237 8.87 15.87 -0.49
CA ALA A 237 8.47 16.37 -1.81
C ALA A 237 7.55 15.38 -2.55
N GLY A 238 6.92 15.80 -3.63
CA GLY A 238 6.23 14.93 -4.58
C GLY A 238 7.13 13.82 -5.14
N LEU A 239 6.53 12.80 -5.73
CA LEU A 239 7.27 11.75 -6.41
C LEU A 239 7.92 12.33 -7.70
N SER A 240 9.10 11.83 -8.04
CA SER A 240 9.77 12.23 -9.27
C SER A 240 9.01 11.72 -10.50
N PRO A 241 8.94 12.45 -11.62
CA PRO A 241 8.40 11.97 -12.88
C PRO A 241 8.96 10.61 -13.32
N LEU A 242 10.24 10.35 -13.00
CA LEU A 242 10.89 9.07 -13.31
C LEU A 242 10.28 7.90 -12.51
N VAL A 243 9.74 8.13 -11.31
CA VAL A 243 9.02 7.10 -10.56
C VAL A 243 7.75 6.69 -11.29
N TYR A 244 7.00 7.67 -11.80
CA TYR A 244 5.78 7.41 -12.58
C TYR A 244 6.09 6.73 -13.91
N GLN A 245 7.22 7.05 -14.54
CA GLN A 245 7.68 6.37 -15.74
C GLN A 245 7.99 4.91 -15.46
N GLU A 246 8.77 4.59 -14.44
CA GLU A 246 9.05 3.20 -14.05
C GLU A 246 7.78 2.44 -13.64
N MET A 247 6.85 3.10 -12.95
CA MET A 247 5.55 2.51 -12.64
C MET A 247 4.77 2.19 -13.91
N SER A 248 4.68 3.12 -14.86
CA SER A 248 4.02 2.96 -16.15
C SER A 248 4.60 1.76 -16.93
N GLU A 249 5.92 1.70 -17.08
CA GLU A 249 6.62 0.61 -17.77
C GLU A 249 6.36 -0.76 -17.08
N SER A 250 6.40 -0.79 -15.76
CA SER A 250 6.12 -2.01 -14.97
C SER A 250 4.67 -2.45 -15.10
N ILE A 251 3.71 -1.53 -15.12
CA ILE A 251 2.28 -1.81 -15.29
C ILE A 251 2.03 -2.36 -16.70
N GLU A 252 2.58 -1.71 -17.73
CA GLU A 252 2.44 -2.13 -19.12
C GLU A 252 2.99 -3.55 -19.33
N HIS A 253 4.19 -3.81 -18.85
CA HIS A 253 4.78 -5.16 -18.89
C HIS A 253 3.88 -6.19 -18.20
N THR A 254 3.32 -5.85 -17.05
CA THR A 254 2.43 -6.76 -16.31
C THR A 254 1.15 -7.05 -17.08
N LEU A 255 0.55 -6.05 -17.72
CA LEU A 255 -0.63 -6.26 -18.54
C LEU A 255 -0.37 -7.21 -19.72
N GLU A 256 0.78 -7.11 -20.37
CA GLU A 256 1.15 -8.05 -21.43
C GLU A 256 1.36 -9.48 -20.88
N VAL A 257 1.99 -9.64 -19.71
CA VAL A 257 2.13 -10.96 -19.06
C VAL A 257 0.75 -11.56 -18.73
N LEU A 258 -0.17 -10.76 -18.19
CA LEU A 258 -1.53 -11.21 -17.86
C LEU A 258 -2.35 -11.56 -19.13
N LEU A 259 -2.14 -10.84 -20.21
CA LEU A 259 -2.77 -11.13 -21.51
C LEU A 259 -2.23 -12.43 -22.09
N ASP A 260 -0.91 -12.63 -22.12
CA ASP A 260 -0.25 -13.83 -22.63
C ASP A 260 -0.66 -15.08 -21.83
N SER A 261 -0.81 -14.95 -20.52
CA SER A 261 -1.28 -16.02 -19.63
C SER A 261 -2.80 -16.22 -19.67
N LYS A 262 -3.54 -15.43 -20.47
CA LYS A 262 -5.02 -15.44 -20.60
C LYS A 262 -5.75 -15.15 -19.28
N GLU A 263 -5.14 -14.41 -18.39
CA GLU A 263 -5.76 -13.94 -17.16
C GLU A 263 -6.69 -12.74 -17.40
N ILE A 264 -6.39 -11.95 -18.42
CA ILE A 264 -7.24 -10.87 -18.94
C ILE A 264 -7.40 -11.04 -20.45
N ASP A 265 -8.38 -10.38 -21.04
CA ASP A 265 -8.57 -10.30 -22.50
C ASP A 265 -8.07 -8.95 -23.06
N ILE A 266 -8.12 -8.85 -24.40
CA ILE A 266 -7.69 -7.64 -25.11
C ILE A 266 -8.54 -6.43 -24.74
N ALA A 267 -9.84 -6.61 -24.50
CA ALA A 267 -10.73 -5.52 -24.14
C ALA A 267 -10.38 -4.93 -22.77
N HIS A 268 -10.09 -5.79 -21.78
CA HIS A 268 -9.60 -5.33 -20.46
C HIS A 268 -8.30 -4.54 -20.58
N ARG A 269 -7.31 -5.07 -21.33
CA ARG A 269 -6.04 -4.36 -21.56
C ARG A 269 -6.29 -3.00 -22.23
N ASP A 270 -7.08 -2.94 -23.29
CA ASP A 270 -7.31 -1.71 -24.04
C ASP A 270 -8.06 -0.66 -23.21
N ASN A 271 -9.00 -1.07 -22.37
CA ASN A 271 -9.68 -0.19 -21.43
C ASN A 271 -8.74 0.37 -20.36
N LEU A 272 -7.76 -0.42 -19.88
CA LEU A 272 -6.81 0.05 -18.87
C LEU A 272 -5.70 0.93 -19.44
N LYS A 273 -5.41 0.90 -20.75
CA LYS A 273 -4.30 1.66 -21.37
C LYS A 273 -4.32 3.16 -21.06
N GLN A 274 -5.49 3.76 -20.97
CA GLN A 274 -5.62 5.18 -20.65
C GLN A 274 -5.12 5.55 -19.24
N TYR A 275 -5.09 4.59 -18.33
CA TYR A 275 -4.73 4.79 -16.93
C TYR A 275 -3.27 4.47 -16.59
N ILE A 276 -2.47 4.04 -17.56
CA ILE A 276 -1.08 3.59 -17.30
C ILE A 276 -0.03 4.60 -17.72
N SER A 277 -0.39 5.64 -18.49
CA SER A 277 0.59 6.61 -18.96
C SER A 277 1.21 7.38 -17.79
N THR A 278 2.47 7.76 -17.95
CA THR A 278 3.18 8.62 -16.99
C THR A 278 2.41 9.92 -16.71
N ASP A 279 1.80 10.50 -17.75
CA ASP A 279 1.00 11.72 -17.62
C ASP A 279 -0.25 11.48 -16.78
N TYR A 280 -0.98 10.40 -17.00
CA TYR A 280 -2.15 10.07 -16.17
C TYR A 280 -1.75 9.87 -14.70
N LEU A 281 -0.73 9.04 -14.44
CA LEU A 281 -0.31 8.70 -13.08
C LEU A 281 0.17 9.95 -12.32
N SER A 282 0.97 10.80 -12.96
CA SER A 282 1.49 12.02 -12.34
C SER A 282 0.41 13.09 -12.14
N ASN A 283 -0.45 13.32 -13.14
CA ASN A 283 -1.50 14.32 -13.08
C ASN A 283 -2.60 13.93 -12.10
N THR A 284 -2.98 12.65 -12.06
CA THR A 284 -3.97 12.16 -11.09
C THR A 284 -3.53 12.45 -9.66
N VAL A 285 -2.23 12.32 -9.37
CA VAL A 285 -1.68 12.64 -8.04
C VAL A 285 -1.57 14.16 -7.83
N ALA A 286 -1.03 14.89 -8.80
CA ALA A 286 -0.72 16.32 -8.65
C ALA A 286 -1.96 17.22 -8.70
N ASP A 287 -2.88 16.95 -9.62
CA ASP A 287 -4.01 17.83 -9.93
C ASP A 287 -5.34 17.40 -9.30
N ALA A 288 -5.48 16.15 -8.86
CA ALA A 288 -6.73 15.62 -8.33
C ALA A 288 -7.27 16.44 -7.14
N CYS A 289 -6.41 16.91 -6.25
CA CYS A 289 -6.86 17.77 -5.15
C CYS A 289 -7.49 19.06 -5.66
N LYS A 290 -6.86 19.70 -6.66
CA LYS A 290 -7.34 20.96 -7.23
C LYS A 290 -8.65 20.76 -7.98
N GLU A 291 -8.74 19.74 -8.81
CA GLU A 291 -9.93 19.42 -9.61
C GLU A 291 -11.13 19.07 -8.71
N LEU A 292 -10.90 18.33 -7.64
CA LEU A 292 -11.94 17.88 -6.70
C LEU A 292 -12.20 18.88 -5.55
N GLY A 293 -11.49 20.01 -5.51
CA GLY A 293 -11.63 21.01 -4.45
C GLY A 293 -11.14 20.52 -3.08
N ASN A 294 -10.26 19.52 -3.05
CA ASN A 294 -9.67 18.98 -1.83
C ASN A 294 -8.34 19.65 -1.50
N GLU A 295 -7.99 19.65 -0.22
CA GLU A 295 -6.65 20.05 0.22
C GLU A 295 -5.67 18.87 0.12
N SER A 296 -4.40 19.18 -0.18
CA SER A 296 -3.34 18.17 -0.21
C SER A 296 -3.00 17.68 1.20
N VAL A 297 -2.85 16.39 1.34
CA VAL A 297 -2.49 15.70 2.58
C VAL A 297 -1.20 14.90 2.40
N LEU A 298 -0.62 14.41 3.50
CA LEU A 298 0.43 13.39 3.44
C LEU A 298 -0.19 12.04 3.13
N VAL A 299 0.00 11.58 1.90
CA VAL A 299 -0.42 10.26 1.42
C VAL A 299 0.64 9.22 1.76
N HIS A 300 0.23 8.03 2.18
CA HIS A 300 1.11 6.88 2.36
C HIS A 300 1.61 6.32 1.03
N GLY A 301 0.70 6.24 0.04
CA GLY A 301 0.97 5.80 -1.33
C GLY A 301 0.94 4.28 -1.54
N SER A 302 1.10 3.47 -0.48
CA SER A 302 1.10 2.00 -0.57
C SER A 302 0.47 1.32 0.67
N PRO A 303 -0.82 1.57 1.01
CA PRO A 303 -1.49 0.99 2.18
C PRO A 303 -1.95 -0.46 1.93
N LEU A 304 -1.04 -1.31 1.41
CA LEU A 304 -1.26 -2.73 1.17
C LEU A 304 -1.11 -3.52 2.47
N ALA A 305 -1.82 -4.62 2.60
CA ALA A 305 -1.85 -5.49 3.79
C ALA A 305 -0.46 -5.82 4.36
N VAL A 306 0.53 -6.05 3.50
CA VAL A 306 1.92 -6.33 3.92
C VAL A 306 2.55 -5.22 4.76
N ASN A 307 2.09 -3.98 4.57
CA ASN A 307 2.55 -2.79 5.28
C ASN A 307 1.71 -2.48 6.52
N VAL A 308 0.72 -3.34 6.83
CA VAL A 308 -0.21 -3.14 7.96
C VAL A 308 -0.03 -4.26 8.98
N PHE A 309 0.42 -3.91 10.17
CA PHE A 309 0.55 -4.83 11.28
C PHE A 309 -0.70 -4.80 12.15
N MET A 310 -1.27 -5.97 12.37
CA MET A 310 -2.55 -6.15 13.05
C MET A 310 -2.36 -6.65 14.48
N GLY A 311 -3.03 -6.03 15.41
CA GLY A 311 -3.19 -6.49 16.77
C GLY A 311 -4.48 -7.30 16.97
N ALA A 312 -4.84 -7.52 18.23
CA ALA A 312 -6.08 -8.20 18.59
C ALA A 312 -7.32 -7.45 18.03
N ASN A 313 -8.39 -8.20 17.74
CA ASN A 313 -9.69 -7.66 17.32
C ASN A 313 -9.64 -6.82 16.04
N ASN A 314 -8.82 -7.20 15.07
CA ASN A 314 -8.66 -6.51 13.79
C ASN A 314 -8.26 -5.03 13.95
N LYS A 315 -7.48 -4.70 14.98
CA LYS A 315 -6.98 -3.36 15.20
C LYS A 315 -5.62 -3.16 14.54
N VAL A 316 -5.43 -2.03 13.88
CA VAL A 316 -4.14 -1.64 13.33
C VAL A 316 -3.19 -1.32 14.49
N GLY A 317 -2.12 -2.08 14.57
CA GLY A 317 -1.03 -1.86 15.53
C GLY A 317 0.02 -0.90 14.99
N ALA A 318 0.34 -1.01 13.70
CA ALA A 318 1.22 -0.09 13.00
C ALA A 318 1.03 -0.14 11.49
N VAL A 319 1.33 0.99 10.83
CA VAL A 319 1.48 1.10 9.38
C VAL A 319 2.95 1.41 9.09
N THR A 320 3.54 0.67 8.16
CA THR A 320 4.98 0.70 7.83
C THR A 320 5.21 0.98 6.35
N ASP A 321 6.49 1.13 5.96
CA ASP A 321 6.91 1.33 4.58
C ASP A 321 6.39 2.63 3.95
N TRP A 322 6.87 3.74 4.48
CA TRP A 322 6.54 5.10 4.05
C TRP A 322 7.40 5.61 2.89
N ALA A 323 8.05 4.71 2.17
CA ALA A 323 8.94 5.06 1.06
C ALA A 323 8.23 5.80 -0.08
N PHE A 324 6.94 5.53 -0.30
CA PHE A 324 6.09 6.19 -1.30
C PHE A 324 5.30 7.38 -0.75
N ALA A 325 5.54 7.80 0.48
CA ALA A 325 4.83 8.95 1.05
C ALA A 325 5.06 10.23 0.23
N HIS A 326 4.00 10.97 -0.04
CA HIS A 326 4.06 12.19 -0.85
C HIS A 326 2.88 13.13 -0.58
N PRO A 327 2.96 14.42 -0.99
CA PRO A 327 1.80 15.30 -1.03
C PRO A 327 0.80 14.82 -2.09
N GLY A 328 -0.45 14.64 -1.73
CA GLY A 328 -1.45 14.17 -2.69
C GLY A 328 -2.89 14.22 -2.15
N CYS A 329 -3.80 13.61 -2.89
CA CYS A 329 -5.19 13.48 -2.48
C CYS A 329 -5.36 12.31 -1.49
N PHE A 330 -6.09 12.53 -0.41
CA PHE A 330 -6.44 11.47 0.55
C PHE A 330 -7.08 10.25 -0.12
N ALA A 331 -7.77 10.45 -1.24
CA ALA A 331 -8.50 9.40 -1.93
C ALA A 331 -7.58 8.34 -2.56
N GLU A 332 -6.32 8.67 -2.83
CA GLU A 332 -5.34 7.68 -3.26
C GLU A 332 -5.20 6.55 -2.23
N ASP A 333 -4.96 6.92 -0.97
CA ASP A 333 -4.84 5.94 0.10
C ASP A 333 -6.16 5.22 0.39
N VAL A 334 -7.28 5.95 0.36
CA VAL A 334 -8.60 5.36 0.59
C VAL A 334 -8.94 4.33 -0.48
N ALA A 335 -8.73 4.66 -1.77
CA ALA A 335 -8.98 3.73 -2.87
C ALA A 335 -8.05 2.52 -2.80
N LYS A 336 -6.74 2.72 -2.62
CA LYS A 336 -5.78 1.64 -2.49
C LYS A 336 -6.08 0.75 -1.27
N ALA A 337 -6.40 1.33 -0.11
CA ALA A 337 -6.73 0.56 1.10
C ALA A 337 -7.95 -0.34 0.90
N ILE A 338 -8.99 0.13 0.21
CA ILE A 338 -10.21 -0.62 -0.07
C ILE A 338 -9.96 -1.64 -1.20
N CYS A 339 -9.45 -1.20 -2.35
CA CYS A 339 -9.31 -2.01 -3.55
C CYS A 339 -8.28 -3.14 -3.38
N TRP A 340 -7.18 -2.88 -2.69
CA TRP A 340 -6.09 -3.85 -2.57
C TRP A 340 -6.30 -4.90 -1.49
N ASN A 341 -7.07 -4.56 -0.45
CA ASN A 341 -7.13 -5.37 0.76
C ASN A 341 -8.44 -6.11 0.96
N LEU A 342 -9.53 -5.75 0.27
CA LEU A 342 -10.82 -6.42 0.42
C LEU A 342 -11.10 -7.44 -0.68
N SER A 343 -11.87 -8.48 -0.34
CA SER A 343 -12.50 -9.32 -1.34
C SER A 343 -13.46 -8.50 -2.22
N PRO A 344 -13.74 -8.93 -3.48
CA PRO A 344 -14.72 -8.24 -4.33
C PRO A 344 -16.08 -8.07 -3.64
N GLN A 345 -16.58 -9.14 -3.01
CA GLN A 345 -17.84 -9.11 -2.30
C GLN A 345 -17.86 -8.10 -1.14
N ASP A 346 -16.81 -8.11 -0.31
CA ASP A 346 -16.72 -7.16 0.81
C ASP A 346 -16.60 -5.71 0.32
N ARG A 347 -15.84 -5.48 -0.75
CA ARG A 347 -15.69 -4.16 -1.38
C ARG A 347 -17.04 -3.63 -1.82
N HIS A 348 -17.82 -4.41 -2.59
CA HIS A 348 -19.12 -4.00 -3.08
C HIS A 348 -20.13 -3.81 -1.95
N SER A 349 -20.19 -4.74 -1.00
CA SER A 349 -21.21 -4.72 0.06
C SER A 349 -20.99 -3.66 1.12
N HIS A 350 -19.73 -3.21 1.31
CA HIS A 350 -19.39 -2.34 2.44
C HIS A 350 -18.81 -0.98 2.04
N LEU A 351 -18.69 -0.66 0.73
CA LEU A 351 -18.08 0.57 0.23
C LEU A 351 -18.64 1.82 0.91
N THR A 352 -19.94 2.01 0.85
CA THR A 352 -20.61 3.21 1.42
C THR A 352 -20.27 3.38 2.91
N ARG A 353 -20.39 2.30 3.68
CA ARG A 353 -20.10 2.29 5.12
C ARG A 353 -18.61 2.61 5.40
N LEU A 354 -17.70 2.14 4.56
CA LEU A 354 -16.27 2.41 4.70
C LEU A 354 -15.95 3.88 4.42
N LEU A 355 -16.54 4.47 3.38
CA LEU A 355 -16.37 5.89 3.06
C LEU A 355 -17.01 6.81 4.12
N GLU A 356 -18.18 6.46 4.63
CA GLU A 356 -18.82 7.14 5.78
C GLU A 356 -17.95 7.08 7.03
N ASN A 357 -17.34 5.92 7.31
CA ASN A 357 -16.43 5.75 8.44
C ASN A 357 -15.17 6.62 8.28
N TYR A 358 -14.58 6.65 7.08
CA TYR A 358 -13.46 7.54 6.79
C TYR A 358 -13.85 9.01 7.02
N HIS A 359 -14.97 9.47 6.45
CA HIS A 359 -15.50 10.84 6.62
C HIS A 359 -15.68 11.20 8.09
N TYR A 360 -16.38 10.35 8.85
CA TYR A 360 -16.61 10.57 10.27
C TYR A 360 -15.31 10.74 11.06
N ASN A 361 -14.34 9.85 10.83
CA ASN A 361 -13.06 9.90 11.54
C ASN A 361 -12.22 11.10 11.10
N PHE A 362 -12.19 11.41 9.80
CA PHE A 362 -11.49 12.57 9.29
C PHE A 362 -12.04 13.86 9.90
N ALA A 363 -13.34 14.09 9.85
CA ALA A 363 -13.99 15.28 10.45
C ALA A 363 -13.70 15.38 11.95
N ARG A 364 -13.80 14.25 12.67
CA ARG A 364 -13.48 14.18 14.10
C ARG A 364 -12.02 14.55 14.40
N TYR A 365 -11.07 14.06 13.61
CA TYR A 365 -9.66 14.35 13.80
C TYR A 365 -9.27 15.73 13.31
N HIS A 366 -9.91 16.22 12.25
CA HIS A 366 -9.73 17.59 11.77
C HIS A 366 -10.22 18.59 12.82
N GLY A 367 -11.36 18.36 13.47
CA GLY A 367 -11.81 19.07 14.66
C GLY A 367 -12.15 20.55 14.42
N SER A 368 -12.21 21.02 13.17
CA SER A 368 -12.61 22.38 12.79
C SER A 368 -14.02 22.37 12.22
N ALA A 369 -14.81 23.38 12.57
CA ALA A 369 -16.10 23.62 11.92
C ALA A 369 -15.97 24.01 10.43
N GLU A 370 -14.74 24.34 9.99
CA GLU A 370 -14.41 24.72 8.61
C GLU A 370 -14.00 23.53 7.74
N CYS A 371 -14.08 22.29 8.27
CA CYS A 371 -13.82 21.11 7.45
C CYS A 371 -14.80 21.05 6.27
N LYS A 372 -14.30 21.32 5.07
CA LYS A 372 -15.08 21.36 3.83
C LYS A 372 -15.26 20.00 3.18
N LEU A 373 -14.56 18.98 3.65
CA LEU A 373 -14.61 17.64 3.08
C LEU A 373 -15.98 17.00 3.37
N THR A 374 -16.80 16.86 2.36
CA THR A 374 -18.12 16.23 2.44
C THR A 374 -18.06 14.76 2.07
N LEU A 375 -19.07 13.99 2.45
CA LEU A 375 -19.17 12.58 2.04
C LEU A 375 -19.28 12.44 0.51
N GLU A 376 -19.95 13.38 -0.15
CA GLU A 376 -20.05 13.41 -1.61
C GLU A 376 -18.68 13.61 -2.26
N ASN A 377 -17.88 14.58 -1.79
CA ASN A 377 -16.50 14.75 -2.27
C ASN A 377 -15.67 13.50 -2.06
N ILE A 378 -15.85 12.78 -0.94
CA ILE A 378 -15.13 11.54 -0.68
C ILE A 378 -15.50 10.46 -1.69
N LYS A 379 -16.79 10.31 -2.02
CA LYS A 379 -17.27 9.35 -3.02
C LYS A 379 -16.71 9.66 -4.41
N LEU A 380 -16.82 10.90 -4.86
CA LEU A 380 -16.28 11.35 -6.15
C LEU A 380 -14.77 11.18 -6.22
N SER A 381 -14.07 11.54 -5.14
CA SER A 381 -12.61 11.37 -5.06
C SER A 381 -12.22 9.88 -5.08
N TYR A 382 -12.95 9.02 -4.38
CA TYR A 382 -12.74 7.58 -4.41
C TYR A 382 -12.89 7.03 -5.83
N GLN A 383 -13.99 7.36 -6.52
CA GLN A 383 -14.23 6.92 -7.91
C GLN A 383 -13.10 7.37 -8.84
N ARG A 384 -12.63 8.60 -8.72
CA ARG A 384 -11.51 9.15 -9.51
C ARG A 384 -10.21 8.35 -9.33
N PHE A 385 -9.98 7.77 -8.14
CA PHE A 385 -8.74 7.04 -7.82
C PHE A 385 -8.84 5.52 -7.99
N VAL A 386 -10.02 4.93 -8.21
CA VAL A 386 -10.17 3.48 -8.43
C VAL A 386 -9.32 2.98 -9.62
N PRO A 387 -9.35 3.62 -10.81
CA PRO A 387 -8.52 3.17 -11.92
C PRO A 387 -7.02 3.18 -11.60
N MET A 388 -6.54 4.24 -10.93
CA MET A 388 -5.15 4.32 -10.47
C MET A 388 -4.83 3.21 -9.47
N ALA A 389 -5.71 2.97 -8.49
CA ALA A 389 -5.53 1.90 -7.52
C ALA A 389 -5.45 0.53 -8.21
N THR A 390 -6.27 0.32 -9.26
CA THR A 390 -6.28 -0.92 -10.05
C THR A 390 -4.95 -1.13 -10.76
N VAL A 391 -4.51 -0.16 -11.57
CA VAL A 391 -3.28 -0.34 -12.35
C VAL A 391 -2.03 -0.42 -11.47
N CYS A 392 -1.96 0.33 -10.36
CA CYS A 392 -0.84 0.27 -9.43
C CYS A 392 -0.75 -1.06 -8.65
N LEU A 393 -1.79 -1.90 -8.64
CA LEU A 393 -1.75 -3.24 -8.04
C LEU A 393 -1.08 -4.27 -8.96
N LEU A 394 -1.13 -4.06 -10.28
CA LEU A 394 -0.68 -5.04 -11.27
C LEU A 394 0.79 -5.47 -11.10
N PRO A 395 1.77 -4.58 -10.88
CA PRO A 395 3.15 -4.99 -10.65
C PRO A 395 3.34 -5.91 -9.44
N HIS A 396 2.48 -5.78 -8.43
CA HIS A 396 2.50 -6.68 -7.27
C HIS A 396 1.98 -8.08 -7.64
N LEU A 397 0.98 -8.16 -8.51
CA LEU A 397 0.48 -9.44 -9.00
C LEU A 397 1.52 -10.16 -9.87
N ALA A 398 2.19 -9.46 -10.79
CA ALA A 398 3.17 -10.07 -11.70
C ALA A 398 4.27 -10.83 -10.94
N GLN A 399 4.74 -10.26 -9.84
CA GLN A 399 5.77 -10.90 -9.02
C GLN A 399 5.30 -12.16 -8.30
N LEU A 400 3.99 -12.38 -8.23
CA LEU A 400 3.40 -13.59 -7.65
C LEU A 400 3.16 -14.68 -8.67
N LEU A 401 2.93 -14.33 -9.95
CA LEU A 401 2.58 -15.29 -10.98
C LEU A 401 3.68 -16.35 -11.20
N ASP A 402 4.93 -16.00 -10.96
CA ASP A 402 6.06 -16.90 -11.07
C ASP A 402 6.22 -17.86 -9.87
N ARG A 403 5.39 -17.73 -8.83
CA ARG A 403 5.46 -18.60 -7.64
C ARG A 403 4.41 -19.70 -7.70
N PRO A 404 4.82 -20.98 -7.50
CA PRO A 404 3.90 -22.12 -7.53
C PRO A 404 3.08 -22.25 -6.23
N ASP A 405 2.52 -21.17 -5.72
CA ASP A 405 1.81 -21.14 -4.44
C ASP A 405 0.29 -21.03 -4.70
N SER A 406 -0.50 -21.91 -4.08
CA SER A 406 -1.98 -21.92 -4.19
C SER A 406 -2.62 -20.59 -3.75
N ASP A 407 -1.96 -19.85 -2.86
CA ASP A 407 -2.46 -18.56 -2.38
C ASP A 407 -2.37 -17.44 -3.44
N VAL A 408 -1.57 -17.63 -4.49
CA VAL A 408 -1.50 -16.72 -5.66
C VAL A 408 -2.85 -16.63 -6.35
N VAL A 409 -3.62 -17.73 -6.36
CA VAL A 409 -4.96 -17.77 -6.96
C VAL A 409 -5.88 -16.72 -6.32
N LEU A 410 -5.87 -16.60 -4.99
CA LEU A 410 -6.70 -15.64 -4.26
C LEU A 410 -6.36 -14.18 -4.60
N VAL A 411 -5.07 -13.86 -4.72
CA VAL A 411 -4.62 -12.51 -5.10
C VAL A 411 -4.99 -12.23 -6.54
N ARG A 412 -4.80 -13.20 -7.43
CA ARG A 412 -5.14 -13.12 -8.85
C ARG A 412 -6.63 -12.86 -9.05
N ASP A 413 -7.49 -13.66 -8.43
CA ASP A 413 -8.94 -13.54 -8.58
C ASP A 413 -9.44 -12.19 -8.06
N ARG A 414 -8.90 -11.71 -6.93
CA ARG A 414 -9.20 -10.38 -6.39
C ARG A 414 -8.77 -9.26 -7.34
N THR A 415 -7.62 -9.42 -7.98
CA THR A 415 -7.10 -8.43 -8.96
C THR A 415 -7.93 -8.43 -10.24
N LYS A 416 -8.30 -9.61 -10.75
CA LYS A 416 -9.18 -9.73 -11.94
C LYS A 416 -10.52 -9.04 -11.70
N ALA A 417 -11.18 -9.32 -10.59
CA ALA A 417 -12.42 -8.66 -10.24
C ALA A 417 -12.28 -7.12 -10.12
N LEU A 418 -11.13 -6.63 -9.67
CA LEU A 418 -10.87 -5.19 -9.62
C LEU A 418 -10.68 -4.60 -11.04
N ILE A 419 -10.05 -5.33 -11.95
CA ILE A 419 -9.94 -4.95 -13.36
C ILE A 419 -11.33 -4.89 -13.99
N GLU A 420 -12.17 -5.90 -13.79
CA GLU A 420 -13.54 -5.96 -14.27
C GLU A 420 -14.38 -4.78 -13.76
N ASP A 421 -14.33 -4.48 -12.47
CA ASP A 421 -15.01 -3.33 -11.87
C ASP A 421 -14.58 -2.00 -12.53
N THR A 422 -13.28 -1.84 -12.76
CA THR A 422 -12.73 -0.63 -13.39
C THR A 422 -13.19 -0.49 -14.85
N CYS A 423 -13.25 -1.58 -15.59
CA CYS A 423 -13.73 -1.58 -16.97
C CYS A 423 -15.24 -1.29 -17.08
N VAL A 424 -16.03 -1.76 -16.11
CA VAL A 424 -17.48 -1.44 -16.07
C VAL A 424 -17.71 0.04 -15.78
N MET A 425 -16.92 0.64 -14.88
CA MET A 425 -16.98 2.10 -14.62
C MET A 425 -16.68 2.91 -15.89
N PHE A 426 -15.66 2.50 -16.67
CA PHE A 426 -15.31 3.14 -17.93
C PHE A 426 -16.47 3.15 -18.95
N LEU A 427 -17.16 2.01 -19.12
CA LEU A 427 -18.29 1.90 -20.06
C LEU A 427 -19.49 2.76 -19.66
N SER A 428 -19.65 3.06 -18.36
CA SER A 428 -20.71 3.95 -17.88
C SER A 428 -20.42 5.44 -18.16
N ASP A 429 -19.17 5.85 -18.05
CA ASP A 429 -18.76 7.24 -18.33
C ASP A 429 -18.86 7.60 -19.81
N ASP A 430 -18.55 6.66 -20.73
CA ASP A 430 -18.69 6.88 -22.19
C ASP A 430 -20.15 7.02 -22.62
N SER A 431 -21.11 6.40 -21.92
CA SER A 431 -22.53 6.52 -22.24
C SER A 431 -23.10 7.90 -21.93
N GLU A 432 -22.58 8.58 -20.92
CA GLU A 432 -23.01 9.94 -20.57
C GLU A 432 -22.42 11.02 -21.50
N CYS A 433 -21.23 10.79 -22.08
CA CYS A 433 -20.63 11.73 -23.04
C CYS A 433 -21.27 11.72 -24.42
N THR A 434 -21.91 10.62 -24.82
CA THR A 434 -22.55 10.53 -26.15
C THR A 434 -23.94 11.19 -26.23
N GLU A 435 -24.59 11.42 -25.08
CA GLU A 435 -25.91 12.08 -25.05
C GLU A 435 -25.82 13.63 -25.07
N SER A 436 -24.67 14.22 -24.69
CA SER A 436 -24.51 15.68 -24.65
C SER A 436 -24.12 16.35 -25.98
N THR A 437 -23.95 15.60 -27.07
CA THR A 437 -23.54 16.13 -28.38
C THR A 437 -24.65 16.10 -29.44
N GLN A 438 -25.92 15.86 -29.07
CA GLN A 438 -27.07 15.87 -29.97
C GLN A 438 -28.14 16.94 -29.61
N GLU A 439 -27.78 18.07 -29.01
CA GLU A 439 -28.64 19.25 -28.95
C GLU A 439 -28.10 20.44 -29.78
#